data_470740938703c4a960bd667d848fda61
#
_entry.id   470740938703c4a960bd667d848fda61
#
_cell.length_a   1.000
_cell.length_b   1.000
_cell.length_c   1.000
_cell.angle_alpha   90.00
_cell.angle_beta   90.00
_cell.angle_gamma   90.00
#
_symmetry.space_group_name_H-M   'P 1'
#
loop_
_entity.id
_entity.type
_entity.pdbx_description
1 polymer ?
#
loop_
_entity_poly.entity_id
_entity_poly.type
_entity_poly.pdbx_seq_one_letter_code
_entity_poly.pdbx_strand_id
1 'polypeptide(L)'
;MLSPKKEKRLEELLEAGLEVFAEKGYYNTTTAHIAEKAGISQPYVFKFFKTKEELFVAALERAYDRILQTFKNVDAEPELLVRKMIEAYEELSLSHPNEIALQVIGLSISEKTIRESAKLGLSTIRNYIFERFLLAGIRNPEMEVTTFLARGILCNISYYLDFPELINGKDK
;
A
#
# COMPACT_ATOMS: atom_id res chain seq x y z
N MET A 1 -18.90 -3.67 -16.74
CA MET A 1 -17.54 -4.16 -17.00
C MET A 1 -16.86 -3.23 -17.99
N LEU A 2 -15.64 -2.80 -17.71
CA LEU A 2 -14.82 -2.06 -18.68
C LEU A 2 -14.38 -3.01 -19.80
N SER A 3 -14.08 -2.48 -20.99
CA SER A 3 -13.44 -3.33 -22.02
C SER A 3 -11.99 -3.64 -21.63
N PRO A 4 -11.41 -4.78 -22.06
CA PRO A 4 -10.03 -5.16 -21.71
C PRO A 4 -9.00 -4.07 -22.02
N LYS A 5 -9.20 -3.33 -23.12
CA LYS A 5 -8.34 -2.20 -23.49
C LYS A 5 -8.44 -1.04 -22.50
N LYS A 6 -9.64 -0.81 -21.94
CA LYS A 6 -9.87 0.27 -20.98
C LYS A 6 -9.34 -0.11 -19.58
N GLU A 7 -9.45 -1.38 -19.21
CA GLU A 7 -8.85 -1.92 -17.98
C GLU A 7 -7.32 -1.79 -18.02
N LYS A 8 -6.68 -2.22 -19.09
CA LYS A 8 -5.23 -2.05 -19.27
C LYS A 8 -4.79 -0.60 -19.14
N ARG A 9 -5.55 0.34 -19.74
CA ARG A 9 -5.24 1.77 -19.63
C ARG A 9 -5.42 2.33 -18.23
N LEU A 10 -6.40 1.84 -17.50
CA LEU A 10 -6.59 2.19 -16.09
C LEU A 10 -5.40 1.73 -15.26
N GLU A 11 -4.93 0.50 -15.45
CA GLU A 11 -3.74 -0.04 -14.76
C GLU A 11 -2.48 0.78 -15.07
N GLU A 12 -2.23 1.09 -16.35
CA GLU A 12 -1.10 1.92 -16.76
C GLU A 12 -1.14 3.33 -16.11
N LEU A 13 -2.34 3.89 -15.97
CA LEU A 13 -2.56 5.19 -15.35
C LEU A 13 -2.35 5.15 -13.83
N LEU A 14 -2.81 4.09 -13.17
CA LEU A 14 -2.60 3.89 -11.73
C LEU A 14 -1.12 3.67 -11.42
N GLU A 15 -0.40 2.91 -12.24
CA GLU A 15 1.04 2.70 -12.10
C GLU A 15 1.81 4.01 -12.23
N ALA A 16 1.52 4.80 -13.29
CA ALA A 16 2.11 6.12 -13.45
C ALA A 16 1.77 7.06 -12.27
N GLY A 17 0.55 6.97 -11.75
CA GLY A 17 0.13 7.71 -10.56
C GLY A 17 0.94 7.34 -9.34
N LEU A 18 1.12 6.05 -9.06
CA LEU A 18 1.95 5.54 -7.98
C LEU A 18 3.37 6.10 -8.03
N GLU A 19 4.03 6.01 -9.19
CA GLU A 19 5.40 6.52 -9.35
C GLU A 19 5.48 8.03 -9.11
N VAL A 20 4.59 8.82 -9.72
CA VAL A 20 4.63 10.29 -9.63
C VAL A 20 4.29 10.75 -8.20
N PHE A 21 3.33 10.12 -7.53
CA PHE A 21 3.01 10.44 -6.14
C PHE A 21 4.13 10.05 -5.18
N ALA A 22 4.79 8.90 -5.40
CA ALA A 22 5.92 8.48 -4.59
C ALA A 22 7.12 9.44 -4.73
N GLU A 23 7.38 9.93 -5.95
CA GLU A 23 8.49 10.84 -6.24
C GLU A 23 8.23 12.28 -5.75
N LYS A 24 7.04 12.84 -6.02
CA LYS A 24 6.74 14.27 -5.83
C LYS A 24 5.88 14.57 -4.59
N GLY A 25 5.33 13.54 -3.97
CA GLY A 25 4.31 13.69 -2.94
C GLY A 25 2.95 14.13 -3.51
N TYR A 26 1.92 14.13 -2.67
CA TYR A 26 0.54 14.45 -3.08
C TYR A 26 0.40 15.89 -3.56
N TYR A 27 0.86 16.87 -2.77
CA TYR A 27 0.60 18.29 -3.03
C TYR A 27 1.32 18.81 -4.27
N ASN A 28 2.53 18.34 -4.56
CA ASN A 28 3.32 18.74 -5.73
C ASN A 28 2.97 17.98 -7.02
N THR A 29 2.15 16.94 -6.93
CA THR A 29 1.69 16.18 -8.08
C THR A 29 0.49 16.84 -8.74
N THR A 30 0.49 16.85 -10.07
CA THR A 30 -0.65 17.28 -10.90
C THR A 30 -1.09 16.14 -11.82
N THR A 31 -2.33 16.18 -12.29
CA THR A 31 -2.81 15.24 -13.32
C THR A 31 -2.05 15.35 -14.64
N ALA A 32 -1.43 16.50 -14.92
CA ALA A 32 -0.54 16.67 -16.07
C ALA A 32 0.75 15.85 -15.92
N HIS A 33 1.39 15.87 -14.74
CA HIS A 33 2.57 15.05 -14.48
C HIS A 33 2.28 13.55 -14.65
N ILE A 34 1.11 13.12 -14.19
CA ILE A 34 0.70 11.70 -14.31
C ILE A 34 0.39 11.35 -15.77
N ALA A 35 -0.27 12.23 -16.52
CA ALA A 35 -0.54 12.05 -17.94
C ALA A 35 0.76 11.92 -18.75
N GLU A 36 1.73 12.79 -18.50
CA GLU A 36 3.07 12.74 -19.09
C GLU A 36 3.75 11.40 -18.81
N LYS A 37 3.78 10.98 -17.54
CA LYS A 37 4.38 9.70 -17.14
C LYS A 37 3.70 8.49 -17.79
N ALA A 38 2.37 8.52 -17.92
CA ALA A 38 1.58 7.47 -18.56
C ALA A 38 1.62 7.50 -20.10
N GLY A 39 2.26 8.51 -20.72
CA GLY A 39 2.31 8.69 -22.17
C GLY A 39 0.94 8.96 -22.80
N ILE A 40 0.05 9.67 -22.09
CA ILE A 40 -1.30 10.02 -22.55
C ILE A 40 -1.56 11.52 -22.39
N SER A 41 -2.64 12.01 -23.01
CA SER A 41 -3.04 13.42 -22.79
C SER A 41 -3.75 13.60 -21.45
N GLN A 42 -3.57 14.76 -20.82
CA GLN A 42 -4.26 15.11 -19.59
C GLN A 42 -5.80 15.01 -19.70
N PRO A 43 -6.46 15.45 -20.79
CA PRO A 43 -7.89 15.22 -20.97
C PRO A 43 -8.29 13.74 -20.97
N TYR A 44 -7.37 12.84 -21.32
CA TYR A 44 -7.65 11.41 -21.28
C TYR A 44 -7.64 10.85 -19.84
N VAL A 45 -6.82 11.42 -18.94
CA VAL A 45 -6.86 11.11 -17.50
C VAL A 45 -8.26 11.37 -16.93
N PHE A 46 -8.87 12.49 -17.30
CA PHE A 46 -10.21 12.87 -16.82
C PHE A 46 -11.35 11.95 -17.29
N LYS A 47 -11.09 11.03 -18.22
CA LYS A 47 -12.05 9.96 -18.54
C LYS A 47 -12.12 8.86 -17.47
N PHE A 48 -11.11 8.76 -16.61
CA PHE A 48 -11.01 7.79 -15.53
C PHE A 48 -11.20 8.43 -14.16
N PHE A 49 -10.56 9.57 -13.93
CA PHE A 49 -10.57 10.27 -12.64
C PHE A 49 -10.85 11.75 -12.85
N LYS A 50 -11.86 12.26 -12.16
CA LYS A 50 -12.25 13.68 -12.26
C LYS A 50 -11.27 14.61 -11.55
N THR A 51 -10.61 14.11 -10.52
CA THR A 51 -9.67 14.87 -9.69
C THR A 51 -8.38 14.07 -9.42
N LYS A 52 -7.32 14.80 -9.03
CA LYS A 52 -6.09 14.21 -8.51
C LYS A 52 -6.36 13.37 -7.26
N GLU A 53 -7.28 13.82 -6.42
CA GLU A 53 -7.68 13.13 -5.20
C GLU A 53 -8.28 11.75 -5.49
N GLU A 54 -9.22 11.66 -6.45
CA GLU A 54 -9.80 10.37 -6.88
C GLU A 54 -8.72 9.41 -7.37
N LEU A 55 -7.74 9.90 -8.14
CA LEU A 55 -6.64 9.08 -8.63
C LEU A 55 -5.74 8.62 -7.48
N PHE A 56 -5.43 9.50 -6.52
CA PHE A 56 -4.64 9.13 -5.35
C PHE A 56 -5.34 8.06 -4.50
N VAL A 57 -6.64 8.23 -4.25
CA VAL A 57 -7.45 7.25 -3.52
C VAL A 57 -7.42 5.89 -4.22
N ALA A 58 -7.64 5.85 -5.53
CA ALA A 58 -7.61 4.59 -6.28
C ALA A 58 -6.23 3.91 -6.26
N ALA A 59 -5.14 4.70 -6.34
CA ALA A 59 -3.79 4.18 -6.21
C ALA A 59 -3.51 3.64 -4.80
N LEU A 60 -3.98 4.32 -3.76
CA LEU A 60 -3.85 3.91 -2.37
C LEU A 60 -4.65 2.63 -2.06
N GLU A 61 -5.89 2.55 -2.55
CA GLU A 61 -6.73 1.35 -2.43
C GLU A 61 -6.07 0.14 -3.10
N ARG A 62 -5.50 0.33 -4.28
CA ARG A 62 -4.73 -0.71 -4.98
C ARG A 62 -3.52 -1.18 -4.17
N ALA A 63 -2.80 -0.25 -3.54
CA ALA A 63 -1.66 -0.59 -2.68
C ALA A 63 -2.11 -1.45 -1.49
N TYR A 64 -3.18 -1.09 -0.81
CA TYR A 64 -3.74 -1.88 0.29
C TYR A 64 -4.28 -3.24 -0.15
N ASP A 65 -4.94 -3.32 -1.31
CA ASP A 65 -5.42 -4.60 -1.85
C ASP A 65 -4.26 -5.55 -2.15
N ARG A 66 -3.15 -5.05 -2.72
CA ARG A 66 -1.96 -5.86 -2.97
C ARG A 66 -1.36 -6.42 -1.68
N ILE A 67 -1.28 -5.63 -0.62
CA ILE A 67 -0.84 -6.11 0.70
C ILE A 67 -1.77 -7.22 1.21
N LEU A 68 -3.08 -7.00 1.12
CA LEU A 68 -4.07 -7.99 1.54
C LEU A 68 -3.93 -9.29 0.75
N GLN A 69 -3.75 -9.22 -0.56
CA GLN A 69 -3.53 -10.42 -1.41
C GLN A 69 -2.21 -11.12 -1.04
N THR A 70 -1.14 -10.35 -0.78
CA THR A 70 0.13 -10.91 -0.31
C THR A 70 -0.09 -11.74 0.96
N PHE A 71 -0.81 -11.22 1.95
CA PHE A 71 -1.10 -11.97 3.17
C PHE A 71 -2.04 -13.17 2.94
N LYS A 72 -3.01 -13.06 2.04
CA LYS A 72 -3.90 -14.19 1.68
C LYS A 72 -3.16 -15.36 1.04
N ASN A 73 -2.10 -15.06 0.30
CA ASN A 73 -1.29 -16.07 -0.40
C ASN A 73 -0.26 -16.76 0.52
N VAL A 74 -0.08 -16.28 1.76
CA VAL A 74 0.80 -16.98 2.70
C VAL A 74 0.14 -18.29 3.15
N ASP A 75 0.76 -19.42 2.85
CA ASP A 75 0.43 -20.74 3.37
C ASP A 75 1.52 -21.17 4.34
N ALA A 76 1.15 -21.39 5.60
CA ALA A 76 2.10 -21.74 6.65
C ALA A 76 1.40 -22.41 7.83
N GLU A 77 2.14 -23.30 8.51
CA GLU A 77 1.73 -23.87 9.81
C GLU A 77 1.59 -22.74 10.86
N PRO A 78 0.70 -22.90 11.86
CA PRO A 78 0.40 -21.87 12.85
C PRO A 78 1.64 -21.27 13.52
N GLU A 79 2.63 -22.08 13.86
CA GLU A 79 3.86 -21.66 14.54
C GLU A 79 4.77 -20.78 13.66
N LEU A 80 4.62 -20.87 12.35
CA LEU A 80 5.41 -20.13 11.36
C LEU A 80 4.65 -18.98 10.73
N LEU A 81 3.33 -18.90 10.96
CA LEU A 81 2.44 -17.99 10.23
C LEU A 81 2.87 -16.52 10.34
N VAL A 82 3.10 -16.02 11.55
CA VAL A 82 3.50 -14.62 11.79
C VAL A 82 4.80 -14.30 11.05
N ARG A 83 5.80 -15.19 11.17
CA ARG A 83 7.09 -15.03 10.50
C ARG A 83 6.95 -15.02 8.97
N LYS A 84 6.18 -15.95 8.43
CA LYS A 84 5.96 -16.04 6.97
C LYS A 84 5.19 -14.84 6.42
N MET A 85 4.27 -14.28 7.18
CA MET A 85 3.59 -13.04 6.79
C MET A 85 4.54 -11.83 6.83
N ILE A 86 5.45 -11.76 7.80
CA ILE A 86 6.50 -10.72 7.84
C ILE A 86 7.42 -10.85 6.62
N GLU A 87 7.97 -12.04 6.35
CA GLU A 87 8.82 -12.32 5.19
C GLU A 87 8.13 -11.91 3.87
N ALA A 88 6.87 -12.29 3.69
CA ALA A 88 6.08 -11.93 2.51
C ALA A 88 5.88 -10.40 2.36
N TYR A 89 5.70 -9.69 3.46
CA TYR A 89 5.58 -8.23 3.43
C TYR A 89 6.91 -7.54 3.12
N GLU A 90 8.01 -8.03 3.67
CA GLU A 90 9.36 -7.52 3.37
C GLU A 90 9.70 -7.72 1.88
N GLU A 91 9.36 -8.87 1.30
CA GLU A 91 9.53 -9.15 -0.13
C GLU A 91 8.66 -8.23 -1.02
N LEU A 92 7.40 -8.01 -0.61
CA LEU A 92 6.53 -7.04 -1.26
C LEU A 92 7.12 -5.63 -1.23
N SER A 93 7.67 -5.22 -0.09
CA SER A 93 8.25 -3.89 0.09
C SER A 93 9.45 -3.64 -0.84
N LEU A 94 10.25 -4.66 -1.08
CA LEU A 94 11.38 -4.59 -2.03
C LEU A 94 10.92 -4.56 -3.49
N SER A 95 9.89 -5.31 -3.82
CA SER A 95 9.40 -5.42 -5.20
C SER A 95 8.46 -4.28 -5.61
N HIS A 96 7.80 -3.60 -4.65
CA HIS A 96 6.80 -2.55 -4.87
C HIS A 96 7.01 -1.33 -3.98
N PRO A 97 8.19 -0.68 -4.05
CA PRO A 97 8.56 0.42 -3.15
C PRO A 97 7.64 1.65 -3.25
N ASN A 98 7.09 1.92 -4.44
CA ASN A 98 6.18 3.06 -4.64
C ASN A 98 4.86 2.90 -3.87
N GLU A 99 4.37 1.68 -3.72
CA GLU A 99 3.16 1.40 -2.94
C GLU A 99 3.40 1.57 -1.44
N ILE A 100 4.59 1.22 -0.98
CA ILE A 100 5.01 1.47 0.41
C ILE A 100 5.14 2.98 0.66
N ALA A 101 5.80 3.70 -0.23
CA ALA A 101 5.92 5.16 -0.14
C ALA A 101 4.54 5.84 -0.10
N LEU A 102 3.60 5.39 -0.94
CA LEU A 102 2.25 5.96 -0.99
C LEU A 102 1.48 5.79 0.32
N GLN A 103 1.65 4.68 1.03
CA GLN A 103 1.05 4.49 2.35
C GLN A 103 1.58 5.51 3.35
N VAL A 104 2.92 5.72 3.40
CA VAL A 104 3.54 6.71 4.29
C VAL A 104 3.06 8.13 3.96
N ILE A 105 3.07 8.50 2.68
CA ILE A 105 2.58 9.79 2.20
C ILE A 105 1.10 9.97 2.59
N GLY A 106 0.27 8.96 2.38
CA GLY A 106 -1.17 8.99 2.68
C GLY A 106 -1.50 9.30 4.15
N LEU A 107 -0.62 8.93 5.09
CA LEU A 107 -0.82 9.21 6.52
C LEU A 107 -0.73 10.71 6.85
N SER A 108 -0.03 11.51 6.04
CA SER A 108 0.20 12.94 6.28
C SER A 108 -0.82 13.85 5.57
N ILE A 109 -1.69 13.29 4.72
CA ILE A 109 -2.63 14.05 3.90
C ILE A 109 -3.90 14.35 4.70
N SER A 110 -4.34 15.62 4.67
CA SER A 110 -5.48 16.10 5.46
C SER A 110 -6.84 15.93 4.77
N GLU A 111 -6.87 15.68 3.47
CA GLU A 111 -8.07 15.47 2.67
C GLU A 111 -8.88 14.29 3.21
N LYS A 112 -10.16 14.56 3.52
CA LYS A 112 -11.04 13.64 4.23
C LYS A 112 -11.17 12.29 3.52
N THR A 113 -11.36 12.31 2.21
CA THR A 113 -11.54 11.10 1.38
C THR A 113 -10.29 10.21 1.41
N ILE A 114 -9.10 10.81 1.35
CA ILE A 114 -7.83 10.08 1.42
C ILE A 114 -7.65 9.44 2.80
N ARG A 115 -7.97 10.19 3.87
CA ARG A 115 -7.90 9.65 5.25
C ARG A 115 -8.90 8.52 5.48
N GLU A 116 -10.10 8.62 4.93
CA GLU A 116 -11.12 7.56 4.99
C GLU A 116 -10.66 6.31 4.23
N SER A 117 -10.09 6.46 3.05
CA SER A 117 -9.51 5.34 2.28
C SER A 117 -8.34 4.68 3.04
N ALA A 118 -7.41 5.45 3.59
CA ALA A 118 -6.31 4.92 4.40
C ALA A 118 -6.83 4.15 5.63
N LYS A 119 -7.80 4.71 6.35
CA LYS A 119 -8.44 4.06 7.50
C LYS A 119 -9.12 2.75 7.09
N LEU A 120 -9.84 2.74 5.98
CA LEU A 120 -10.53 1.55 5.47
C LEU A 120 -9.52 0.45 5.10
N GLY A 121 -8.47 0.80 4.36
CA GLY A 121 -7.41 -0.12 3.96
C GLY A 121 -6.72 -0.77 5.17
N LEU A 122 -6.26 0.04 6.13
CA LEU A 122 -5.65 -0.44 7.36
C LEU A 122 -6.61 -1.29 8.20
N SER A 123 -7.90 -0.91 8.30
CA SER A 123 -8.90 -1.68 9.04
C SER A 123 -9.16 -3.04 8.39
N THR A 124 -9.21 -3.10 7.06
CA THR A 124 -9.40 -4.34 6.31
C THR A 124 -8.23 -5.31 6.53
N ILE A 125 -7.00 -4.80 6.44
CA ILE A 125 -5.79 -5.59 6.71
C ILE A 125 -5.78 -6.08 8.16
N ARG A 126 -6.03 -5.19 9.13
CA ARG A 126 -6.08 -5.54 10.55
C ARG A 126 -7.07 -6.67 10.82
N ASN A 127 -8.28 -6.54 10.31
CA ASN A 127 -9.34 -7.52 10.55
C ASN A 127 -8.97 -8.88 9.94
N TYR A 128 -8.43 -8.89 8.73
CA TYR A 128 -7.97 -10.11 8.09
C TYR A 128 -6.86 -10.82 8.89
N ILE A 129 -5.86 -10.06 9.35
CA ILE A 129 -4.76 -10.62 10.15
C ILE A 129 -5.28 -11.16 11.48
N PHE A 130 -6.19 -10.40 12.12
CA PHE A 130 -6.79 -10.81 13.40
C PHE A 130 -7.54 -12.15 13.27
N GLU A 131 -8.43 -12.27 12.27
CA GLU A 131 -9.17 -13.51 12.03
C GLU A 131 -8.22 -14.67 11.75
N ARG A 132 -7.18 -14.43 10.97
CA ARG A 132 -6.19 -15.45 10.62
C ARG A 132 -5.38 -15.90 11.84
N PHE A 133 -4.96 -14.98 12.71
CA PHE A 133 -4.24 -15.28 13.95
C PHE A 133 -5.13 -16.02 14.95
N LEU A 134 -6.39 -15.61 15.05
CA LEU A 134 -7.39 -16.29 15.90
C LEU A 134 -7.58 -17.75 15.46
N LEU A 135 -7.78 -18.00 14.17
CA LEU A 135 -7.96 -19.33 13.60
C LEU A 135 -6.71 -20.22 13.74
N ALA A 136 -5.53 -19.62 13.71
CA ALA A 136 -4.26 -20.31 13.93
C ALA A 136 -3.98 -20.60 15.41
N GLY A 137 -4.84 -20.17 16.35
CA GLY A 137 -4.66 -20.40 17.78
C GLY A 137 -3.54 -19.57 18.41
N ILE A 138 -3.15 -18.45 17.80
CA ILE A 138 -2.10 -17.57 18.31
C ILE A 138 -2.56 -16.98 19.64
N ARG A 139 -1.70 -17.03 20.66
CA ARG A 139 -1.99 -16.49 21.99
C ARG A 139 -2.10 -14.97 21.92
N ASN A 140 -3.14 -14.40 22.55
CA ASN A 140 -3.39 -12.97 22.58
C ASN A 140 -3.43 -12.31 21.18
N PRO A 141 -4.28 -12.77 20.26
CA PRO A 141 -4.26 -12.35 18.85
C PRO A 141 -4.42 -10.83 18.67
N GLU A 142 -5.16 -10.13 19.56
CA GLU A 142 -5.28 -8.66 19.55
C GLU A 142 -3.93 -7.95 19.72
N MET A 143 -3.13 -8.39 20.68
CA MET A 143 -1.80 -7.83 20.94
C MET A 143 -0.85 -8.18 19.80
N GLU A 144 -0.91 -9.41 19.31
CA GLU A 144 -0.04 -9.87 18.22
C GLU A 144 -0.31 -9.13 16.93
N VAL A 145 -1.58 -8.89 16.58
CA VAL A 145 -1.95 -8.03 15.42
C VAL A 145 -1.41 -6.62 15.60
N THR A 146 -1.53 -6.04 16.78
CA THR A 146 -1.00 -4.69 17.04
C THR A 146 0.51 -4.64 16.84
N THR A 147 1.24 -5.63 17.36
CA THR A 147 2.70 -5.75 17.21
C THR A 147 3.09 -5.95 15.74
N PHE A 148 2.37 -6.82 15.03
CA PHE A 148 2.57 -7.06 13.61
C PHE A 148 2.39 -5.79 12.77
N LEU A 149 1.32 -5.05 12.99
CA LEU A 149 1.06 -3.79 12.27
C LEU A 149 2.07 -2.69 12.64
N ALA A 150 2.46 -2.60 13.92
CA ALA A 150 3.50 -1.66 14.34
C ALA A 150 4.83 -1.93 13.64
N ARG A 151 5.22 -3.21 13.51
CA ARG A 151 6.41 -3.61 12.74
C ARG A 151 6.26 -3.23 11.26
N GLY A 152 5.11 -3.48 10.64
CA GLY A 152 4.84 -3.12 9.25
C GLY A 152 4.96 -1.61 9.00
N ILE A 153 4.42 -0.78 9.90
CA ILE A 153 4.55 0.68 9.81
C ILE A 153 6.00 1.12 9.96
N LEU A 154 6.76 0.54 10.90
CA LEU A 154 8.18 0.82 11.04
C LEU A 154 8.98 0.39 9.80
N CYS A 155 8.66 -0.75 9.20
CA CYS A 155 9.25 -1.17 7.93
C CYS A 155 9.00 -0.13 6.83
N ASN A 156 7.76 0.35 6.68
CA ASN A 156 7.43 1.36 5.69
C ASN A 156 8.23 2.65 5.89
N ILE A 157 8.35 3.12 7.13
CA ILE A 157 9.14 4.31 7.46
C ILE A 157 10.62 4.07 7.16
N SER A 158 11.16 2.90 7.51
CA SER A 158 12.53 2.49 7.25
C SER A 158 12.85 2.54 5.75
N TYR A 159 12.01 1.94 4.93
CA TYR A 159 12.17 1.97 3.46
C TYR A 159 12.03 3.38 2.89
N TYR A 160 11.03 4.14 3.34
CA TYR A 160 10.77 5.49 2.84
C TYR A 160 11.91 6.48 3.16
N LEU A 161 12.56 6.30 4.31
CA LEU A 161 13.68 7.14 4.76
C LEU A 161 15.07 6.60 4.37
N ASP A 162 15.15 5.43 3.72
CA ASP A 162 16.41 4.71 3.51
C ASP A 162 17.20 4.54 4.82
N PHE A 163 16.50 4.07 5.87
CA PHE A 163 17.02 3.92 7.22
C PHE A 163 16.82 2.49 7.76
N PRO A 164 17.58 1.50 7.25
CA PRO A 164 17.40 0.08 7.60
C PRO A 164 17.67 -0.21 9.09
N GLU A 165 18.48 0.58 9.79
CA GLU A 165 18.76 0.39 11.22
C GLU A 165 17.53 0.62 12.11
N LEU A 166 16.45 1.22 11.57
CA LEU A 166 15.19 1.40 12.31
C LEU A 166 14.52 0.07 12.65
N ILE A 167 14.68 -0.94 11.82
CA ILE A 167 14.05 -2.26 11.98
C ILE A 167 15.06 -3.38 12.25
N ASN A 168 16.28 -3.24 11.73
CA ASN A 168 17.35 -4.17 11.96
C ASN A 168 18.28 -3.55 12.99
N GLY A 169 18.31 -4.09 14.24
CA GLY A 169 19.31 -3.69 15.19
C GLY A 169 20.69 -3.81 14.56
N LYS A 170 21.62 -2.91 14.90
CA LYS A 170 23.01 -3.06 14.46
C LYS A 170 23.51 -4.41 14.97
N ASP A 171 23.62 -5.37 14.06
CA ASP A 171 24.42 -6.56 14.33
C ASP A 171 25.85 -6.07 14.58
N LYS A 172 26.26 -6.13 15.85
CA LYS A 172 27.66 -5.88 16.27
C LYS A 172 28.47 -7.15 16.08
#